data_7c443a7034dfb1ab9dad2d4fb9eca8fd
#
_entry.id   7c443a7034dfb1ab9dad2d4fb9eca8fd
#
_cell.length_a   1.000
_cell.length_b   1.000
_cell.length_c   1.000
_cell.angle_alpha   90.00
_cell.angle_beta   90.00
_cell.angle_gamma   90.00
#
_symmetry.space_group_name_H-M   'P 1'
#
loop_
_entity.id
_entity.type
_entity.pdbx_description
1 polymer ?
#
loop_
_entity_poly.entity_id
_entity_poly.type
_entity_poly.pdbx_seq_one_letter_code
_entity_poly.pdbx_strand_id
1 'polypeptide(L)' 'QYISIQIIDITGRIVDILANEMKEPGMYEIQWDASNQPSGIYYVRLQSEQSSDTHKILYLK' A
#
# COMPACT_ATOMS: atom_id res chain seq x y z
N GLN A 1 -15.67 2.08 7.94
CA GLN A 1 -14.52 1.39 8.51
C GLN A 1 -13.24 2.13 8.14
N TYR A 2 -12.31 2.19 9.07
CA TYR A 2 -11.02 2.86 8.84
C TYR A 2 -10.11 1.95 8.02
N ILE A 3 -9.51 2.51 6.97
CA ILE A 3 -8.64 1.78 6.07
C ILE A 3 -7.31 2.53 5.93
N SER A 4 -6.22 1.78 6.04
CA SER A 4 -4.88 2.28 5.80
C SER A 4 -4.21 1.42 4.72
N ILE A 5 -3.66 2.06 3.71
CA ILE A 5 -2.93 1.39 2.63
C ILE A 5 -1.55 2.03 2.52
N GLN A 6 -0.52 1.24 2.73
CA GLN A 6 0.86 1.71 2.78
C GLN A 6 1.71 0.92 1.80
N ILE A 7 2.72 1.58 1.23
CA ILE A 7 3.76 0.93 0.44
C ILE A 7 5.02 0.87 1.29
N ILE A 8 5.61 -0.32 1.37
CA ILE A 8 6.76 -0.59 2.23
C ILE A 8 7.89 -1.15 1.36
N ASP A 9 9.11 -0.68 1.55
CA ASP A 9 10.27 -1.20 0.82
C ASP A 9 10.79 -2.50 1.46
N ILE A 10 11.81 -3.07 0.84
CA ILE A 10 12.37 -4.35 1.27
C ILE A 10 12.99 -4.28 2.67
N THR A 11 13.32 -3.08 3.16
CA THR A 11 13.89 -2.91 4.50
C THR A 11 12.81 -2.77 5.57
N GLY A 12 11.54 -2.71 5.17
CA GLY A 12 10.43 -2.51 6.09
C GLY A 12 10.05 -1.06 6.32
N ARG A 13 10.63 -0.14 5.56
CA ARG A 13 10.36 1.28 5.72
C ARG A 13 9.16 1.69 4.85
N ILE A 14 8.27 2.50 5.41
CA ILE A 14 7.12 3.03 4.66
C ILE A 14 7.63 4.09 3.70
N VAL A 15 7.40 3.88 2.39
CA VAL A 15 7.82 4.81 1.35
C VAL A 15 6.66 5.64 0.82
N ASP A 16 5.42 5.21 1.03
CA ASP A 16 4.24 5.96 0.61
C ASP A 16 3.02 5.52 1.39
N ILE A 17 2.04 6.41 1.53
CA ILE A 17 0.75 6.12 2.14
C ILE A 17 -0.32 6.48 1.12
N LEU A 18 -1.03 5.47 0.63
CA LEU A 18 -2.00 5.65 -0.45
C LEU A 18 -3.40 5.96 0.06
N ALA A 19 -3.74 5.49 1.26
CA ALA A 19 -5.01 5.76 1.90
C ALA A 19 -4.85 5.69 3.41
N ASN A 20 -5.56 6.56 4.11
CA ASN A 20 -5.53 6.62 5.57
C ASN A 20 -6.79 7.36 6.00
N GLU A 21 -7.95 6.71 5.86
CA GLU A 21 -9.23 7.38 6.03
C GLU A 21 -10.35 6.39 6.31
N MET A 22 -11.49 6.93 6.72
CA MET A 22 -12.72 6.15 6.85
C MET A 22 -13.33 5.93 5.47
N LYS A 23 -13.68 4.67 5.19
CA LYS A 23 -14.35 4.30 3.94
C LYS A 23 -15.50 3.34 4.22
N GLU A 24 -16.51 3.43 3.38
CA GLU A 24 -17.60 2.46 3.39
C GLU A 24 -17.17 1.18 2.70
N PRO A 25 -17.79 0.03 3.04
CA PRO A 25 -17.47 -1.22 2.33
C PRO A 25 -17.76 -1.08 0.84
N GLY A 26 -16.89 -1.68 0.02
CA GLY A 26 -17.04 -1.64 -1.42
C GLY A 26 -15.74 -1.95 -2.12
N MET A 27 -15.75 -1.80 -3.43
CA MET A 27 -14.55 -1.97 -4.25
C MET A 27 -13.94 -0.60 -4.51
N TYR A 28 -12.61 -0.52 -4.29
CA TYR A 28 -11.86 0.70 -4.52
C TYR A 28 -10.68 0.42 -5.41
N GLU A 29 -10.34 1.38 -6.25
CA GLU A 29 -9.15 1.31 -7.09
C GLU A 29 -8.15 2.33 -6.58
N ILE A 30 -6.94 1.84 -6.25
CA ILE A 30 -5.88 2.67 -5.71
C ILE A 30 -4.69 2.58 -6.67
N GLN A 31 -4.14 3.73 -7.05
CA GLN A 31 -2.97 3.79 -7.90
C GLN A 31 -1.77 4.32 -7.12
N TRP A 32 -0.62 3.71 -7.34
CA TRP A 32 0.63 4.14 -6.76
C TRP A 32 1.55 4.67 -7.83
N ASP A 33 1.96 5.94 -7.70
CA ASP A 33 2.95 6.53 -8.59
C ASP A 33 4.34 6.28 -8.00
N ALA A 34 5.05 5.32 -8.57
CA ALA A 34 6.37 4.91 -8.11
C ALA A 34 7.50 5.59 -8.88
N SER A 35 7.23 6.67 -9.61
CA SER A 35 8.21 7.30 -10.48
C SER A 35 9.46 7.79 -9.73
N ASN A 36 9.33 8.10 -8.44
CA ASN A 36 10.44 8.57 -7.60
C ASN A 36 11.13 7.44 -6.84
N GLN A 37 10.74 6.19 -7.07
CA GLN A 37 11.28 5.05 -6.36
C GLN A 37 12.18 4.21 -7.27
N PRO A 38 13.26 3.62 -6.72
CA PRO A 38 14.07 2.70 -7.52
C PRO A 38 13.31 1.41 -7.83
N SER A 39 13.72 0.74 -8.90
CA SER A 39 13.20 -0.59 -9.21
C SER A 39 13.51 -1.55 -8.08
N GLY A 40 12.60 -2.47 -7.82
CA GLY A 40 12.81 -3.45 -6.78
C GLY A 40 11.51 -4.03 -6.26
N ILE A 41 11.61 -4.67 -5.11
CA ILE A 41 10.48 -5.32 -4.46
C ILE A 41 9.88 -4.38 -3.42
N TYR A 42 8.56 -4.27 -3.46
CA TYR A 42 7.78 -3.49 -2.51
C TYR A 42 6.63 -4.32 -2.00
N TYR A 43 6.05 -3.89 -0.88
CA TYR A 43 4.90 -4.56 -0.28
C TYR A 43 3.78 -3.54 -0.10
N VAL A 44 2.56 -3.95 -0.46
CA VAL A 44 1.35 -3.17 -0.16
C VAL A 44 0.75 -3.76 1.11
N ARG A 45 0.63 -2.94 2.15
CA ARG A 45 -0.02 -3.35 3.39
C ARG A 45 -1.39 -2.70 3.46
N LEU A 46 -2.43 -3.51 3.49
CA LEU A 46 -3.79 -3.06 3.72
C LEU A 46 -4.17 -3.38 5.15
N GLN A 47 -4.61 -2.38 5.90
CA GLN A 47 -5.05 -2.55 7.27
C GLN A 47 -6.44 -1.96 7.44
N SER A 48 -7.30 -2.69 8.14
CA SER A 48 -8.60 -2.20 8.57
C SER A 48 -8.76 -2.54 10.06
N GLU A 49 -9.90 -2.15 10.62
CA GLU A 49 -10.18 -2.45 12.02
C GLU A 49 -10.27 -3.96 12.30
N GLN A 50 -10.55 -4.76 11.27
CA GLN A 50 -10.81 -6.17 11.42
C GLN A 50 -9.77 -7.08 10.77
N SER A 51 -8.93 -6.55 9.88
CA SER A 51 -8.00 -7.40 9.14
C SER A 51 -6.78 -6.65 8.68
N SER A 52 -5.77 -7.42 8.29
CA SER A 52 -4.52 -6.91 7.76
C SER A 52 -4.04 -7.86 6.67
N ASP A 53 -3.69 -7.31 5.52
CA ASP A 53 -3.16 -8.07 4.38
C ASP A 53 -1.90 -7.40 3.86
N THR A 54 -0.98 -8.22 3.35
CA THR A 54 0.25 -7.73 2.73
C THR A 54 0.46 -8.46 1.41
N HIS A 55 0.71 -7.70 0.35
CA HIS A 55 0.96 -8.24 -0.98
C HIS A 55 2.29 -7.74 -1.50
N LYS A 56 3.02 -8.65 -2.14
CA LYS A 56 4.32 -8.35 -2.73
C LYS A 56 4.12 -7.77 -4.12
N ILE A 57 4.87 -6.71 -4.44
CA ILE A 57 4.86 -6.10 -5.77
C ILE A 57 6.28 -6.06 -6.30
N LEU A 58 6.44 -6.32 -7.60
CA LEU A 58 7.71 -6.09 -8.29
C LEU A 58 7.56 -4.84 -9.16
N TYR A 59 8.38 -3.82 -8.90
CA TYR A 59 8.38 -2.59 -9.66
C TYR A 59 9.63 -2.54 -10.54
N LEU A 60 9.42 -2.41 -11.84
CA LEU A 60 10.49 -2.29 -12.83
C LEU A 60 10.32 -0.98 -13.59
N LYS A 61 11.36 -0.20 -13.61
CA LYS A 61 11.41 1.00 -14.43
C LYS A 61 11.75 0.66 -15.86
#